data_31881b9434b329277d8c1af93988a530
#
_entry.id   31881b9434b329277d8c1af93988a530
#
_cell.length_a   1.000
_cell.length_b   1.000
_cell.length_c   1.000
_cell.angle_alpha   90.00
_cell.angle_beta   90.00
_cell.angle_gamma   90.00
#
_symmetry.space_group_name_H-M   'P 1'
#
loop_
_entity.id
_entity.type
_entity.pdbx_description
1 polymer ?
#
loop_
_entity_poly.entity_id
_entity_poly.type
_entity_poly.pdbx_seq_one_letter_code
_entity_poly.pdbx_strand_id
1 'polypeptide(L)'
;MSTKIYSAITEPTQSHPERALYKQTYVNTMMALLPALMKVAPQVSATVAHETLVLGPGFTFAIDIDGFGRAITFEQHGSSWRVAADKEPDFVIEFRDLDYAFDVFSGAISLEEALAARLFATHGANSKGVAITYLFDTVLRTFFCWRSAYRR
;
A
#
# COMPACT_ATOMS: atom_id res chain seq x y z
N MET A 1 36.22 0.25 -12.13
CA MET A 1 36.42 -1.13 -11.64
C MET A 1 35.58 -1.44 -10.42
N SER A 2 35.64 -0.59 -9.40
CA SER A 2 34.83 -0.82 -8.20
C SER A 2 33.35 -0.89 -8.51
N THR A 3 32.88 -0.08 -9.45
CA THR A 3 31.48 -0.10 -9.86
C THR A 3 31.09 -1.45 -10.43
N LYS A 4 31.99 -2.04 -11.22
CA LYS A 4 31.72 -3.32 -11.82
C LYS A 4 31.66 -4.44 -10.79
N ILE A 5 32.58 -4.40 -9.83
CA ILE A 5 32.59 -5.38 -8.75
C ILE A 5 31.34 -5.22 -7.90
N TYR A 6 30.99 -4.02 -7.62
CA TYR A 6 29.80 -3.73 -6.85
C TYR A 6 28.54 -4.24 -7.53
N SER A 7 28.43 -4.02 -8.84
CA SER A 7 27.30 -4.53 -9.59
C SER A 7 27.24 -6.05 -9.55
N ALA A 8 28.38 -6.70 -9.66
CA ALA A 8 28.44 -8.15 -9.62
C ALA A 8 27.93 -8.70 -8.29
N ILE A 9 28.13 -7.96 -7.20
CA ILE A 9 27.63 -8.37 -5.89
C ILE A 9 26.14 -8.10 -5.79
N THR A 10 25.70 -6.95 -6.27
CA THR A 10 24.33 -6.50 -6.12
C THR A 10 23.36 -7.26 -7.02
N GLU A 11 23.73 -7.42 -8.27
CA GLU A 11 22.83 -8.03 -9.25
C GLU A 11 22.47 -9.48 -8.92
N PRO A 12 23.39 -10.35 -8.59
CA PRO A 12 23.02 -11.70 -8.20
C PRO A 12 22.08 -11.74 -7.01
N THR A 13 22.30 -10.86 -6.05
CA THR A 13 21.44 -10.80 -4.86
C THR A 13 20.01 -10.40 -5.24
N GLN A 14 19.88 -9.41 -6.13
CA GLN A 14 18.56 -8.92 -6.52
C GLN A 14 17.78 -9.93 -7.33
N SER A 15 18.47 -10.69 -8.18
CA SER A 15 17.80 -11.68 -9.02
C SER A 15 17.74 -13.05 -8.37
N HIS A 16 18.25 -13.19 -7.16
CA HIS A 16 18.27 -14.48 -6.50
C HIS A 16 16.84 -14.93 -6.14
N PRO A 17 16.51 -16.22 -6.38
CA PRO A 17 15.16 -16.72 -6.08
C PRO A 17 14.75 -16.52 -4.62
N GLU A 18 15.69 -16.62 -3.70
CA GLU A 18 15.40 -16.41 -2.28
C GLU A 18 14.94 -14.98 -2.02
N ARG A 19 15.53 -14.02 -2.70
CA ARG A 19 15.15 -12.62 -2.55
C ARG A 19 13.75 -12.38 -3.11
N ALA A 20 13.45 -12.95 -4.25
CA ALA A 20 12.12 -12.85 -4.85
C ALA A 20 11.08 -13.49 -3.96
N LEU A 21 11.38 -14.63 -3.40
CA LEU A 21 10.48 -15.32 -2.48
C LEU A 21 10.25 -14.51 -1.22
N TYR A 22 11.29 -13.89 -0.68
CA TYR A 22 11.17 -13.05 0.49
C TYR A 22 10.22 -11.89 0.24
N LYS A 23 10.39 -11.19 -0.87
CA LYS A 23 9.52 -10.06 -1.20
C LYS A 23 8.08 -10.51 -1.39
N GLN A 24 7.88 -11.62 -2.09
CA GLN A 24 6.55 -12.16 -2.32
C GLN A 24 5.88 -12.54 -1.01
N THR A 25 6.61 -13.20 -0.12
CA THR A 25 6.09 -13.60 1.18
C THR A 25 5.75 -12.36 2.02
N TYR A 26 6.62 -11.36 2.00
CA TYR A 26 6.39 -10.13 2.73
C TYR A 26 5.10 -9.44 2.25
N VAL A 27 4.97 -9.26 0.94
CA VAL A 27 3.80 -8.59 0.38
C VAL A 27 2.53 -9.41 0.63
N ASN A 28 2.59 -10.73 0.50
CA ASN A 28 1.46 -11.59 0.81
C ASN A 28 1.02 -11.43 2.26
N THR A 29 1.98 -11.39 3.18
CA THR A 29 1.68 -11.23 4.59
C THR A 29 1.03 -9.87 4.85
N MET A 30 1.57 -8.82 4.24
CA MET A 30 1.00 -7.47 4.38
C MET A 30 -0.42 -7.41 3.83
N MET A 31 -0.66 -7.99 2.66
CA MET A 31 -1.99 -8.03 2.07
C MET A 31 -2.96 -8.78 2.98
N ALA A 32 -2.51 -9.86 3.61
CA ALA A 32 -3.34 -10.62 4.53
C ALA A 32 -3.66 -9.86 5.81
N LEU A 33 -2.77 -8.97 6.25
CA LEU A 33 -2.97 -8.17 7.45
C LEU A 33 -3.85 -6.94 7.21
N LEU A 34 -3.87 -6.43 5.99
CA LEU A 34 -4.56 -5.17 5.69
C LEU A 34 -6.02 -5.15 6.16
N PRO A 35 -6.82 -6.22 5.99
CA PRO A 35 -8.20 -6.18 6.47
C PRO A 35 -8.31 -5.87 7.96
N ALA A 36 -7.48 -6.50 8.79
CA ALA A 36 -7.49 -6.25 10.22
C ALA A 36 -6.99 -4.84 10.54
N LEU A 37 -5.94 -4.39 9.86
CA LEU A 37 -5.38 -3.06 10.08
C LEU A 37 -6.38 -1.97 9.70
N MET A 38 -7.05 -2.12 8.58
CA MET A 38 -8.05 -1.15 8.14
C MET A 38 -9.22 -1.08 9.10
N LYS A 39 -9.63 -2.23 9.63
CA LYS A 39 -10.74 -2.29 10.58
C LYS A 39 -10.40 -1.58 11.88
N VAL A 40 -9.18 -1.72 12.35
CA VAL A 40 -8.76 -1.19 13.65
C VAL A 40 -8.25 0.25 13.55
N ALA A 41 -7.72 0.64 12.41
CA ALA A 41 -7.07 1.94 12.24
C ALA A 41 -7.90 3.13 12.73
N PRO A 42 -9.20 3.24 12.42
CA PRO A 42 -9.98 4.38 12.90
C PRO A 42 -10.11 4.44 14.42
N GLN A 43 -9.92 3.31 15.11
CA GLN A 43 -10.01 3.25 16.55
C GLN A 43 -8.75 3.74 17.24
N VAL A 44 -7.60 3.65 16.57
CA VAL A 44 -6.31 3.99 17.16
C VAL A 44 -5.71 5.27 16.58
N SER A 45 -6.28 5.79 15.50
CA SER A 45 -5.78 7.01 14.85
C SER A 45 -6.94 7.96 14.59
N ALA A 46 -6.91 9.12 15.23
CA ALA A 46 -7.93 10.15 15.02
C ALA A 46 -7.92 10.64 13.56
N THR A 47 -6.73 10.71 12.96
CA THR A 47 -6.60 11.12 11.56
C THR A 47 -7.30 10.13 10.64
N VAL A 48 -7.09 8.84 10.84
CA VAL A 48 -7.74 7.83 10.01
C VAL A 48 -9.26 7.87 10.21
N ALA A 49 -9.71 8.04 11.46
CA ALA A 49 -11.14 8.14 11.75
C ALA A 49 -11.76 9.32 11.01
N HIS A 50 -11.10 10.46 11.03
CA HIS A 50 -11.59 11.66 10.36
C HIS A 50 -11.64 11.45 8.84
N GLU A 51 -10.58 10.95 8.26
CA GLU A 51 -10.51 10.74 6.82
C GLU A 51 -11.52 9.70 6.35
N THR A 52 -11.77 8.69 7.17
CA THR A 52 -12.79 7.69 6.87
C THR A 52 -14.17 8.33 6.75
N LEU A 53 -14.51 9.21 7.68
CA LEU A 53 -15.80 9.88 7.66
C LEU A 53 -15.92 10.84 6.47
N VAL A 54 -14.84 11.52 6.13
CA VAL A 54 -14.84 12.47 5.01
C VAL A 54 -15.11 11.76 3.68
N LEU A 55 -14.61 10.53 3.51
CA LEU A 55 -14.84 9.78 2.30
C LEU A 55 -16.30 9.39 2.11
N GLY A 56 -17.02 9.21 3.21
CA GLY A 56 -18.46 9.00 3.19
C GLY A 56 -18.87 7.54 3.22
N PRO A 57 -20.12 7.28 3.61
CA PRO A 57 -20.62 5.91 3.75
C PRO A 57 -20.66 5.19 2.42
N GLY A 58 -20.25 3.92 2.43
CA GLY A 58 -20.27 3.09 1.26
C GLY A 58 -19.15 3.32 0.29
N PHE A 59 -18.21 4.22 0.56
CA PHE A 59 -17.08 4.43 -0.31
C PHE A 59 -16.22 3.17 -0.38
N THR A 60 -15.83 2.77 -1.58
CA THR A 60 -15.03 1.57 -1.80
C THR A 60 -13.72 1.91 -2.47
N PHE A 61 -12.64 1.26 -2.03
CA PHE A 61 -11.39 1.35 -2.76
C PHE A 61 -10.69 -0.01 -2.74
N ALA A 62 -9.87 -0.24 -3.75
CA ALA A 62 -9.15 -1.49 -3.88
C ALA A 62 -7.65 -1.24 -3.89
N ILE A 63 -6.92 -2.20 -3.36
CA ILE A 63 -5.47 -2.29 -3.47
C ILE A 63 -5.19 -3.46 -4.40
N ASP A 64 -4.48 -3.20 -5.49
CA ASP A 64 -4.16 -4.22 -6.47
C ASP A 64 -2.67 -4.15 -6.80
N ILE A 65 -2.12 -5.29 -7.19
CA ILE A 65 -0.72 -5.38 -7.62
C ILE A 65 -0.73 -6.09 -8.95
N ASP A 66 -0.29 -5.39 -9.99
CA ASP A 66 -0.30 -5.94 -11.34
C ASP A 66 0.54 -7.22 -11.40
N GLY A 67 -0.03 -8.25 -12.00
CA GLY A 67 0.63 -9.54 -12.15
C GLY A 67 0.69 -10.39 -10.90
N PHE A 68 0.17 -9.91 -9.77
CA PHE A 68 0.22 -10.65 -8.51
C PHE A 68 -0.99 -11.55 -8.32
N GLY A 69 -2.09 -11.23 -9.00
CA GLY A 69 -3.30 -12.04 -8.93
C GLY A 69 -4.08 -11.92 -7.63
N ARG A 70 -3.84 -10.87 -6.87
CA ARG A 70 -4.51 -10.67 -5.60
C ARG A 70 -4.83 -9.20 -5.40
N ALA A 71 -6.12 -8.91 -5.30
CA ALA A 71 -6.60 -7.56 -5.02
C ALA A 71 -7.52 -7.63 -3.81
N ILE A 72 -7.59 -6.54 -3.05
CA ILE A 72 -8.48 -6.45 -1.90
C ILE A 72 -9.30 -5.18 -2.06
N THR A 73 -10.61 -5.32 -2.00
CA THR A 73 -11.54 -4.19 -2.01
C THR A 73 -12.05 -3.95 -0.61
N PHE A 74 -11.98 -2.70 -0.18
CA PHE A 74 -12.47 -2.27 1.12
C PHE A 74 -13.66 -1.35 0.94
N GLU A 75 -14.63 -1.50 1.84
CA GLU A 75 -15.80 -0.63 1.86
C GLU A 75 -15.89 0.08 3.21
N GLN A 76 -16.14 1.37 3.16
CA GLN A 76 -16.41 2.14 4.37
C GLN A 76 -17.76 1.69 4.93
N HIS A 77 -17.74 1.26 6.18
CA HIS A 77 -18.92 0.75 6.86
C HIS A 77 -18.98 1.36 8.26
N GLY A 78 -19.97 2.24 8.47
CA GLY A 78 -20.03 2.98 9.72
C GLY A 78 -18.83 3.90 9.86
N SER A 79 -18.07 3.71 10.92
CA SER A 79 -16.86 4.50 11.16
C SER A 79 -15.58 3.69 10.86
N SER A 80 -15.71 2.56 10.18
CA SER A 80 -14.60 1.66 9.95
C SER A 80 -14.62 1.14 8.51
N TRP A 81 -13.79 0.13 8.24
CA TRP A 81 -13.64 -0.48 6.92
C TRP A 81 -13.86 -1.98 7.00
N ARG A 82 -14.41 -2.54 5.94
CA ARG A 82 -14.57 -3.99 5.82
C ARG A 82 -14.22 -4.42 4.41
N VAL A 83 -13.89 -5.70 4.25
CA VAL A 83 -13.64 -6.28 2.92
C VAL A 83 -14.96 -6.47 2.21
N ALA A 84 -15.02 -6.07 0.94
CA ALA A 84 -16.21 -6.18 0.10
C ALA A 84 -15.80 -6.72 -1.26
N ALA A 85 -15.46 -8.00 -1.32
CA ALA A 85 -14.86 -8.63 -2.49
C ALA A 85 -15.75 -8.61 -3.72
N ASP A 86 -17.06 -8.50 -3.53
CA ASP A 86 -18.05 -8.53 -4.61
C ASP A 86 -18.44 -7.14 -5.13
N LYS A 87 -17.82 -6.08 -4.57
CA LYS A 87 -18.17 -4.72 -4.98
C LYS A 87 -17.18 -4.15 -5.95
N GLU A 88 -17.70 -3.34 -6.87
CA GLU A 88 -16.89 -2.57 -7.79
C GLU A 88 -16.27 -1.39 -7.03
N PRO A 89 -14.96 -1.25 -6.99
CA PRO A 89 -14.35 -0.16 -6.23
C PRO A 89 -14.54 1.20 -6.88
N ASP A 90 -14.81 2.20 -6.06
CA ASP A 90 -14.88 3.59 -6.51
C ASP A 90 -13.50 4.13 -6.86
N PHE A 91 -12.46 3.57 -6.25
CA PHE A 91 -11.09 4.01 -6.42
C PHE A 91 -10.16 2.82 -6.31
N VAL A 92 -9.12 2.78 -7.14
CA VAL A 92 -8.14 1.69 -7.11
C VAL A 92 -6.74 2.26 -6.99
N ILE A 93 -5.95 1.70 -6.09
CA ILE A 93 -4.51 1.92 -6.02
C ILE A 93 -3.88 0.66 -6.59
N GLU A 94 -3.25 0.80 -7.75
CA GLU A 94 -2.67 -0.33 -8.45
C GLU A 94 -1.15 -0.17 -8.52
N PHE A 95 -0.43 -1.04 -7.82
CA PHE A 95 1.03 -1.06 -7.92
C PHE A 95 1.46 -1.72 -9.21
N ARG A 96 2.49 -1.18 -9.84
CA ARG A 96 2.95 -1.65 -11.14
C ARG A 96 3.52 -3.04 -11.08
N ASP A 97 4.15 -3.39 -9.96
CA ASP A 97 4.63 -4.75 -9.75
C ASP A 97 4.89 -5.01 -8.27
N LEU A 98 5.28 -6.24 -7.99
CA LEU A 98 5.51 -6.69 -6.62
C LEU A 98 6.65 -5.91 -5.94
N ASP A 99 7.69 -5.56 -6.67
CA ASP A 99 8.83 -4.85 -6.08
C ASP A 99 8.44 -3.48 -5.57
N TYR A 100 7.60 -2.78 -6.31
CA TYR A 100 7.14 -1.47 -5.88
C TYR A 100 6.19 -1.56 -4.69
N ALA A 101 5.32 -2.58 -4.68
CA ALA A 101 4.47 -2.82 -3.52
C ALA A 101 5.33 -3.14 -2.29
N PHE A 102 6.36 -3.95 -2.47
CA PHE A 102 7.28 -4.26 -1.38
C PHE A 102 7.95 -3.01 -0.84
N ASP A 103 8.42 -2.13 -1.71
CA ASP A 103 9.10 -0.90 -1.30
C ASP A 103 8.19 -0.03 -0.44
N VAL A 104 6.92 0.08 -0.79
CA VAL A 104 5.96 0.86 -0.01
C VAL A 104 5.61 0.13 1.29
N PHE A 105 5.29 -1.15 1.22
CA PHE A 105 4.86 -1.90 2.40
C PHE A 105 6.00 -2.09 3.41
N SER A 106 7.23 -2.10 2.96
CA SER A 106 8.37 -2.21 3.87
C SER A 106 8.82 -0.86 4.43
N GLY A 107 8.24 0.23 3.93
CA GLY A 107 8.60 1.57 4.37
C GLY A 107 9.87 2.12 3.74
N ALA A 108 10.39 1.45 2.71
CA ALA A 108 11.57 1.95 1.99
C ALA A 108 11.28 3.29 1.34
N ILE A 109 10.07 3.43 0.80
CA ILE A 109 9.59 4.71 0.27
C ILE A 109 8.17 4.95 0.82
N SER A 110 7.80 6.22 0.91
CA SER A 110 6.44 6.55 1.32
C SER A 110 5.48 6.37 0.15
N LEU A 111 4.20 6.28 0.46
CA LEU A 111 3.19 6.19 -0.59
C LEU A 111 3.17 7.46 -1.44
N GLU A 112 3.42 8.61 -0.82
CA GLU A 112 3.49 9.86 -1.57
C GLU A 112 4.67 9.89 -2.54
N GLU A 113 5.82 9.40 -2.12
CA GLU A 113 6.98 9.28 -2.99
C GLU A 113 6.72 8.33 -4.14
N ALA A 114 6.04 7.21 -3.85
CA ALA A 114 5.69 6.24 -4.86
C ALA A 114 4.74 6.83 -5.90
N LEU A 115 3.79 7.64 -5.46
CA LEU A 115 2.86 8.30 -6.37
C LEU A 115 3.61 9.29 -7.27
N ALA A 116 4.49 10.09 -6.68
CA ALA A 116 5.27 11.07 -7.44
C ALA A 116 6.17 10.39 -8.47
N ALA A 117 6.72 9.23 -8.14
CA ALA A 117 7.58 8.47 -9.04
C ALA A 117 6.80 7.57 -9.99
N ARG A 118 5.48 7.58 -9.91
CA ARG A 118 4.60 6.76 -10.75
C ARG A 118 4.83 5.26 -10.59
N LEU A 119 5.09 4.85 -9.37
CA LEU A 119 5.28 3.44 -9.06
C LEU A 119 3.95 2.71 -8.87
N PHE A 120 2.88 3.46 -8.72
CA PHE A 120 1.54 2.89 -8.76
C PHE A 120 0.63 3.86 -9.51
N ALA A 121 -0.47 3.31 -10.01
CA ALA A 121 -1.49 4.08 -10.72
C ALA A 121 -2.74 4.18 -9.85
N THR A 122 -3.48 5.25 -10.05
CA THR A 122 -4.76 5.43 -9.37
C THR A 122 -5.85 5.53 -10.42
N HIS A 123 -6.96 4.87 -10.14
CA HIS A 123 -8.12 4.88 -11.03
C HIS A 123 -9.34 5.28 -10.22
N GLY A 124 -10.04 6.31 -10.66
CA GLY A 124 -11.23 6.80 -9.98
C GLY A 124 -11.26 8.31 -9.91
N ALA A 125 -12.19 8.85 -9.14
CA ALA A 125 -12.40 10.28 -9.02
C ALA A 125 -11.20 10.95 -8.32
N ASN A 126 -10.60 11.92 -8.98
CA ASN A 126 -9.43 12.62 -8.44
C ASN A 126 -9.70 13.29 -7.10
N SER A 127 -10.91 13.77 -6.90
CA SER A 127 -11.28 14.41 -5.64
C SER A 127 -11.15 13.49 -4.43
N LYS A 128 -11.31 12.18 -4.65
CA LYS A 128 -11.16 11.19 -3.57
C LYS A 128 -9.76 10.61 -3.52
N GLY A 129 -9.00 10.75 -4.60
CA GLY A 129 -7.69 10.13 -4.72
C GLY A 129 -6.70 10.60 -3.69
N VAL A 130 -6.63 11.91 -3.47
CA VAL A 130 -5.73 12.48 -2.48
C VAL A 130 -6.10 12.00 -1.08
N ALA A 131 -7.40 12.03 -0.78
CA ALA A 131 -7.88 11.62 0.54
C ALA A 131 -7.59 10.16 0.84
N ILE A 132 -7.87 9.28 -0.12
CA ILE A 132 -7.65 7.84 0.11
C ILE A 132 -6.16 7.50 0.15
N THR A 133 -5.34 8.15 -0.64
CA THR A 133 -3.90 7.96 -0.60
C THR A 133 -3.34 8.39 0.75
N TYR A 134 -3.77 9.54 1.23
CA TYR A 134 -3.35 10.02 2.54
C TYR A 134 -3.82 9.10 3.66
N LEU A 135 -5.05 8.63 3.59
CA LEU A 135 -5.59 7.70 4.58
C LEU A 135 -4.78 6.42 4.62
N PHE A 136 -4.54 5.83 3.46
CA PHE A 136 -3.81 4.57 3.39
C PHE A 136 -2.38 4.72 3.88
N ASP A 137 -1.72 5.80 3.49
CA ASP A 137 -0.37 6.09 3.97
C ASP A 137 -0.35 6.25 5.49
N THR A 138 -1.36 6.91 6.04
CA THR A 138 -1.47 7.09 7.49
C THR A 138 -1.68 5.77 8.20
N VAL A 139 -2.50 4.88 7.63
CA VAL A 139 -2.70 3.54 8.19
C VAL A 139 -1.36 2.81 8.26
N LEU A 140 -0.62 2.81 7.18
CA LEU A 140 0.66 2.12 7.15
C LEU A 140 1.64 2.69 8.18
N ARG A 141 1.70 4.00 8.29
CA ARG A 141 2.59 4.63 9.27
C ARG A 141 2.16 4.37 10.70
N THR A 142 0.87 4.34 10.95
CA THR A 142 0.34 4.13 12.29
C THR A 142 0.76 2.78 12.86
N PHE A 143 0.69 1.73 12.05
CA PHE A 143 0.97 0.40 12.53
C PHE A 143 2.43 0.00 12.43
N PHE A 144 3.17 0.56 11.47
CA PHE A 144 4.53 0.11 11.23
C PHE A 144 5.59 1.10 11.66
N CYS A 145 5.21 2.34 11.96
CA CYS A 145 6.12 3.37 12.46
C CYS A 145 7.37 3.48 11.61
N TRP A 146 7.22 3.55 10.30
CA TRP A 146 8.35 3.54 9.38
C TRP A 146 9.22 4.78 9.53
N ARG A 147 10.41 4.56 10.03
CA ARG A 147 11.33 5.66 10.29
C ARG A 147 11.77 6.35 9.01
N SER A 148 11.93 5.59 7.95
CA SER A 148 12.33 6.17 6.67
C SER A 148 11.35 7.24 6.18
N ALA A 149 10.08 7.07 6.48
CA ALA A 149 9.07 8.04 6.09
C ALA A 149 9.20 9.37 6.84
N TYR A 150 9.87 9.37 7.96
CA TYR A 150 9.99 10.57 8.79
C TYR A 150 11.31 11.30 8.63
N ARG A 151 12.20 10.76 7.87
CA ARG A 151 13.51 11.38 7.71
C ARG A 151 13.53 12.49 6.68
N ARG A 152 12.45 12.70 6.05
CA ARG A 152 12.34 13.73 5.03
C ARG A 152 11.85 15.05 5.63
#